data_76f2897861e879bff24f95054d8d4072
#
_entry.id   76f2897861e879bff24f95054d8d4072
#
_cell.length_a   1.000
_cell.length_b   1.000
_cell.length_c   1.000
_cell.angle_alpha   90.00
_cell.angle_beta   90.00
_cell.angle_gamma   90.00
#
_symmetry.space_group_name_H-M   'P 1'
#
loop_
_entity.id
_entity.type
_entity.pdbx_description
1 polymer ?
#
loop_
_entity_poly.entity_id
_entity_poly.type
_entity_poly.pdbx_seq_one_letter_code
_entity_poly.pdbx_strand_id
1 'polypeptide(L)'
;YDVTGKTFRLYNAAFARLPDASGLAYWISQRSSGANSERVVAQSFLGSAEFIELYGEDVSHATYVNNLYKNVLGREADTAGLNYWVGNLTNGIEERHEALLGFSESAENKALFSEMTGLY
;
A
#
# COMPACT_ATOMS: atom_id res chain seq x y z
N TYR A 1 -2.55 5.11 17.16
CA TYR A 1 -2.92 3.80 17.54
C TYR A 1 -2.79 2.85 16.37
N ASP A 2 -2.39 1.61 16.66
CA ASP A 2 -1.82 0.79 15.60
C ASP A 2 -2.78 0.47 14.44
N VAL A 3 -3.99 0.02 14.73
CA VAL A 3 -4.97 -0.32 13.68
C VAL A 3 -5.31 0.91 12.84
N THR A 4 -5.55 2.04 13.49
CA THR A 4 -5.86 3.29 12.79
C THR A 4 -4.70 3.74 11.91
N GLY A 5 -3.48 3.71 12.46
CA GLY A 5 -2.28 4.11 11.72
C GLY A 5 -2.03 3.22 10.52
N LYS A 6 -2.14 1.90 10.67
CA LYS A 6 -1.94 0.96 9.58
C LYS A 6 -2.98 1.14 8.48
N THR A 7 -4.24 1.33 8.86
CA THR A 7 -5.32 1.54 7.89
C THR A 7 -5.10 2.83 7.12
N PHE A 8 -4.70 3.88 7.80
CA PHE A 8 -4.41 5.18 7.20
C PHE A 8 -3.25 5.06 6.20
N ARG A 9 -2.16 4.43 6.62
CA ARG A 9 -0.98 4.28 5.77
C ARG A 9 -1.26 3.40 4.56
N LEU A 10 -2.02 2.32 4.74
CA LEU A 10 -2.40 1.43 3.65
C LEU A 10 -3.26 2.17 2.63
N TYR A 11 -4.24 2.95 3.09
CA TYR A 11 -5.08 3.74 2.20
C TYR A 11 -4.24 4.76 1.42
N ASN A 12 -3.36 5.47 2.11
CA ASN A 12 -2.49 6.44 1.45
C ASN A 12 -1.56 5.77 0.43
N ALA A 13 -1.03 4.60 0.75
CA ALA A 13 -0.18 3.85 -0.18
C ALA A 13 -0.96 3.42 -1.42
N ALA A 14 -2.18 2.92 -1.23
CA ALA A 14 -2.99 2.40 -2.34
C ALA A 14 -3.49 3.52 -3.27
N PHE A 15 -3.84 4.67 -2.72
CA PHE A 15 -4.57 5.69 -3.47
C PHE A 15 -3.83 7.02 -3.58
N ALA A 16 -2.63 7.12 -3.02
CA ALA A 16 -1.78 8.31 -3.06
C ALA A 16 -2.48 9.57 -2.51
N ARG A 17 -3.43 9.38 -1.59
CA ARG A 17 -4.15 10.45 -0.91
C ARG A 17 -4.61 9.98 0.46
N LEU A 18 -4.97 10.92 1.31
CA LEU A 18 -5.55 10.58 2.60
C LEU A 18 -7.03 10.23 2.44
N PRO A 19 -7.56 9.29 3.23
CA PRO A 19 -8.98 8.98 3.17
C PRO A 19 -9.81 10.12 3.74
N ASP A 20 -11.03 10.28 3.24
CA ASP A 20 -11.98 11.15 3.91
C ASP A 20 -12.47 10.48 5.20
N ALA A 21 -13.18 11.26 6.05
CA ALA A 21 -13.58 10.77 7.37
C ALA A 21 -14.48 9.52 7.28
N SER A 22 -15.40 9.50 6.34
CA SER A 22 -16.33 8.36 6.22
C SER A 22 -15.64 7.12 5.67
N GLY A 23 -14.75 7.27 4.70
CA GLY A 23 -13.97 6.16 4.16
C GLY A 23 -13.06 5.55 5.20
N LEU A 24 -12.36 6.39 5.96
CA LEU A 24 -11.49 5.93 7.04
C LEU A 24 -12.28 5.19 8.12
N ALA A 25 -13.41 5.76 8.55
CA ALA A 25 -14.25 5.14 9.56
C ALA A 25 -14.75 3.77 9.12
N TYR A 26 -15.15 3.65 7.85
CA TYR A 26 -15.59 2.37 7.30
C TYR A 26 -14.49 1.31 7.38
N TRP A 27 -13.28 1.62 6.91
CA TRP A 27 -12.20 0.63 6.87
C TRP A 27 -11.68 0.29 8.26
N ILE A 28 -11.63 1.27 9.17
CA ILE A 28 -11.27 1.00 10.56
C ILE A 28 -12.30 0.08 11.21
N SER A 29 -13.58 0.31 10.95
CA SER A 29 -14.66 -0.53 11.45
C SER A 29 -14.53 -1.96 10.95
N GLN A 30 -14.24 -2.15 9.66
CA GLN A 30 -14.03 -3.49 9.08
C GLN A 30 -12.87 -4.21 9.75
N ARG A 31 -11.76 -3.51 10.00
CA ARG A 31 -10.59 -4.08 10.67
C ARG A 31 -10.87 -4.39 12.14
N SER A 32 -11.45 -3.44 12.85
CA SER A 32 -11.70 -3.56 14.29
C SER A 32 -12.74 -4.62 14.63
N SER A 33 -13.71 -4.83 13.75
CA SER A 33 -14.74 -5.85 13.96
C SER A 33 -14.23 -7.27 13.67
N GLY A 34 -13.03 -7.39 13.10
CA GLY A 34 -12.49 -8.68 12.68
C GLY A 34 -13.08 -9.19 11.36
N ALA A 35 -13.89 -8.38 10.69
CA ALA A 35 -14.49 -8.79 9.42
C ALA A 35 -13.45 -8.89 8.30
N ASN A 36 -12.43 -8.02 8.32
CA ASN A 36 -11.38 -8.02 7.32
C ASN A 36 -10.00 -7.86 7.97
N SER A 37 -9.06 -8.74 7.59
CA SER A 37 -7.65 -8.57 7.94
C SER A 37 -7.02 -7.52 7.03
N GLU A 38 -5.81 -7.07 7.38
CA GLU A 38 -5.03 -6.17 6.50
C GLU A 38 -4.88 -6.73 5.10
N ARG A 39 -4.65 -8.04 5.00
CA ARG A 39 -4.50 -8.73 3.71
C ARG A 39 -5.76 -8.60 2.87
N VAL A 40 -6.93 -8.83 3.47
CA VAL A 40 -8.20 -8.75 2.76
C VAL A 40 -8.49 -7.31 2.34
N VAL A 41 -8.21 -6.34 3.20
CA VAL A 41 -8.38 -4.94 2.87
C VAL A 41 -7.47 -4.54 1.71
N ALA A 42 -6.20 -4.97 1.75
CA ALA A 42 -5.25 -4.69 0.66
C ALA A 42 -5.72 -5.32 -0.66
N GLN A 43 -6.22 -6.56 -0.62
CA GLN A 43 -6.77 -7.20 -1.82
C GLN A 43 -7.96 -6.44 -2.39
N SER A 44 -8.83 -5.93 -1.51
CA SER A 44 -9.98 -5.13 -1.94
C SER A 44 -9.53 -3.85 -2.63
N PHE A 45 -8.47 -3.22 -2.12
CA PHE A 45 -7.93 -2.00 -2.72
C PHE A 45 -7.38 -2.27 -4.12
N LEU A 46 -6.69 -3.39 -4.32
CA LEU A 46 -6.14 -3.73 -5.64
C LEU A 46 -7.23 -3.88 -6.71
N GLY A 47 -8.42 -4.29 -6.31
CA GLY A 47 -9.54 -4.45 -7.23
C GLY A 47 -10.32 -3.18 -7.52
N SER A 48 -10.00 -2.07 -6.84
CA SER A 48 -10.75 -0.83 -7.03
C SER A 48 -10.34 -0.10 -8.31
N ALA A 49 -11.29 0.65 -8.89
CA ALA A 49 -11.02 1.44 -10.09
C ALA A 49 -9.93 2.49 -9.85
N GLU A 50 -9.95 3.12 -8.69
CA GLU A 50 -8.95 4.14 -8.34
C GLU A 50 -7.54 3.54 -8.28
N PHE A 51 -7.39 2.35 -7.70
CA PHE A 51 -6.09 1.68 -7.66
C PHE A 51 -5.61 1.32 -9.07
N ILE A 52 -6.50 0.75 -9.89
CA ILE A 52 -6.18 0.38 -11.26
C ILE A 52 -5.74 1.60 -12.07
N GLU A 53 -6.37 2.74 -11.86
CA GLU A 53 -5.98 3.98 -12.51
C GLU A 53 -4.56 4.41 -12.16
N LEU A 54 -4.16 4.25 -10.89
CA LEU A 54 -2.84 4.67 -10.42
C LEU A 54 -1.74 3.65 -10.73
N TYR A 55 -2.05 2.37 -10.66
CA TYR A 55 -1.05 1.30 -10.77
C TYR A 55 -1.11 0.54 -12.09
N GLY A 56 -2.21 0.62 -12.80
CA GLY A 56 -2.42 -0.12 -14.03
C GLY A 56 -3.00 -1.51 -13.77
N GLU A 57 -3.65 -2.05 -14.80
CA GLU A 57 -4.20 -3.40 -14.79
C GLU A 57 -3.30 -4.28 -15.67
N ASP A 58 -3.00 -5.48 -15.23
CA ASP A 58 -2.18 -6.43 -15.98
C ASP A 58 -0.79 -5.93 -16.37
N VAL A 59 -0.24 -5.01 -15.59
CA VAL A 59 1.13 -4.54 -15.83
C VAL A 59 2.13 -5.58 -15.32
N SER A 60 3.37 -5.51 -15.85
CA SER A 60 4.46 -6.38 -15.39
C SER A 60 4.76 -6.15 -13.92
N HIS A 61 5.40 -7.13 -13.28
CA HIS A 61 5.84 -6.96 -11.89
C HIS A 61 6.79 -5.78 -11.74
N ALA A 62 7.70 -5.59 -12.71
CA ALA A 62 8.61 -4.45 -12.68
C ALA A 62 7.87 -3.12 -12.69
N THR A 63 6.87 -2.99 -13.56
CA THR A 63 6.05 -1.77 -13.62
C THR A 63 5.27 -1.56 -12.33
N TYR A 64 4.69 -2.61 -11.77
CA TYR A 64 3.96 -2.53 -10.53
C TYR A 64 4.87 -2.06 -9.38
N VAL A 65 6.05 -2.66 -9.25
CA VAL A 65 7.00 -2.29 -8.19
C VAL A 65 7.50 -0.86 -8.37
N ASN A 66 7.80 -0.45 -9.60
CA ASN A 66 8.20 0.94 -9.87
C ASN A 66 7.10 1.92 -9.46
N ASN A 67 5.85 1.57 -9.73
CA ASN A 67 4.71 2.39 -9.33
C ASN A 67 4.56 2.46 -7.81
N LEU A 68 4.85 1.36 -7.10
CA LEU A 68 4.87 1.38 -5.63
C LEU A 68 5.92 2.36 -5.10
N TYR A 69 7.14 2.31 -5.63
CA TYR A 69 8.17 3.27 -5.22
C TYR A 69 7.72 4.71 -5.47
N LYS A 70 7.19 4.97 -6.66
CA LYS A 70 6.79 6.30 -7.06
C LYS A 70 5.60 6.82 -6.25
N ASN A 71 4.56 6.01 -6.12
CA ASN A 71 3.31 6.45 -5.49
C ASN A 71 3.37 6.44 -3.96
N VAL A 72 4.10 5.49 -3.38
CA VAL A 72 4.19 5.37 -1.93
C VAL A 72 5.37 6.17 -1.38
N LEU A 73 6.54 6.03 -1.99
CA LEU A 73 7.77 6.59 -1.46
C LEU A 73 8.24 7.86 -2.19
N GLY A 74 7.57 8.23 -3.28
CA GLY A 74 7.86 9.47 -4.01
C GLY A 74 9.22 9.49 -4.69
N ARG A 75 9.76 8.33 -5.02
CA ARG A 75 11.07 8.23 -5.69
C ARG A 75 11.11 7.02 -6.62
N GLU A 76 12.14 6.96 -7.45
CA GLU A 76 12.35 5.79 -8.28
C GLU A 76 12.99 4.66 -7.49
N ALA A 77 12.75 3.43 -7.93
CA ALA A 77 13.36 2.26 -7.31
C ALA A 77 14.86 2.23 -7.61
N ASP A 78 15.67 1.88 -6.61
CA ASP A 78 17.04 1.49 -6.86
C ASP A 78 17.05 0.05 -7.42
N THR A 79 18.13 -0.31 -8.12
CA THR A 79 18.22 -1.61 -8.80
C THR A 79 18.08 -2.77 -7.83
N ALA A 80 18.71 -2.71 -6.67
CA ALA A 80 18.65 -3.79 -5.69
C ALA A 80 17.24 -3.97 -5.13
N GLY A 81 16.55 -2.88 -4.82
CA GLY A 81 15.18 -2.93 -4.31
C GLY A 81 14.21 -3.45 -5.35
N LEU A 82 14.34 -2.99 -6.59
CA LEU A 82 13.50 -3.45 -7.68
C LEU A 82 13.65 -4.96 -7.87
N ASN A 83 14.89 -5.44 -7.93
CA ASN A 83 15.16 -6.87 -8.12
C ASN A 83 14.62 -7.71 -6.97
N TYR A 84 14.73 -7.23 -5.75
CA TYR A 84 14.20 -7.92 -4.58
C TYR A 84 12.68 -8.12 -4.68
N TRP A 85 11.95 -7.05 -4.92
CA TRP A 85 10.49 -7.12 -4.97
C TRP A 85 9.98 -7.87 -6.20
N VAL A 86 10.58 -7.63 -7.37
CA VAL A 86 10.21 -8.35 -8.59
C VAL A 86 10.49 -9.84 -8.44
N GLY A 87 11.62 -10.20 -7.83
CA GLY A 87 11.95 -11.59 -7.57
C GLY A 87 10.92 -12.26 -6.66
N ASN A 88 10.50 -11.58 -5.59
CA ASN A 88 9.49 -12.12 -4.69
C ASN A 88 8.16 -12.36 -5.38
N LEU A 89 7.73 -11.42 -6.23
CA LEU A 89 6.48 -11.57 -6.98
C LEU A 89 6.58 -12.68 -8.02
N THR A 90 7.69 -12.73 -8.75
CA THR A 90 7.90 -13.72 -9.80
C THR A 90 7.96 -15.14 -9.25
N ASN A 91 8.58 -15.31 -8.10
CA ASN A 91 8.77 -16.62 -7.47
C ASN A 91 7.61 -17.03 -6.56
N GLY A 92 6.57 -16.21 -6.47
CA GLY A 92 5.41 -16.53 -5.64
C GLY A 92 5.65 -16.43 -4.14
N ILE A 93 6.75 -15.80 -3.72
CA ILE A 93 7.03 -15.59 -2.30
C ILE A 93 6.03 -14.59 -1.72
N GLU A 94 5.70 -13.56 -2.50
CA GLU A 94 4.69 -12.57 -2.14
C GLU A 94 3.75 -12.33 -3.30
N GLU A 95 2.51 -11.95 -2.99
CA GLU A 95 1.55 -11.48 -3.97
C GLU A 95 1.55 -9.95 -3.97
N ARG A 96 0.90 -9.33 -4.97
CA ARG A 96 0.92 -7.88 -5.13
C ARG A 96 0.34 -7.13 -3.94
N HIS A 97 -0.74 -7.64 -3.34
CA HIS A 97 -1.30 -7.01 -2.14
C HIS A 97 -0.34 -7.09 -0.95
N GLU A 98 0.47 -8.14 -0.87
CA GLU A 98 1.49 -8.27 0.18
C GLU A 98 2.61 -7.26 -0.04
N ALA A 99 3.01 -7.03 -1.28
CA ALA A 99 3.99 -6.00 -1.60
C ALA A 99 3.46 -4.60 -1.22
N LEU A 100 2.19 -4.32 -1.50
CA LEU A 100 1.56 -3.07 -1.09
C LEU A 100 1.63 -2.89 0.43
N LEU A 101 1.31 -3.93 1.18
CA LEU A 101 1.41 -3.89 2.64
C LEU A 101 2.84 -3.64 3.10
N GLY A 102 3.81 -4.32 2.47
CA GLY A 102 5.23 -4.14 2.79
C GLY A 102 5.68 -2.70 2.59
N PHE A 103 5.25 -2.07 1.51
CA PHE A 103 5.59 -0.66 1.26
C PHE A 103 4.89 0.27 2.25
N SER A 104 3.60 0.03 2.53
CA SER A 104 2.84 0.91 3.42
C SER A 104 3.40 0.90 4.84
N GLU A 105 3.90 -0.24 5.30
CA GLU A 105 4.44 -0.39 6.66
C GLU A 105 5.96 -0.30 6.71
N SER A 106 6.63 0.06 5.61
CA SER A 106 8.07 0.26 5.59
C SER A 106 8.47 1.44 6.49
N ALA A 107 9.67 1.39 7.04
CA ALA A 107 10.19 2.48 7.85
C ALA A 107 10.23 3.79 7.07
N GLU A 108 10.59 3.71 5.79
CA GLU A 108 10.63 4.89 4.91
C GLU A 108 9.25 5.53 4.76
N ASN A 109 8.21 4.73 4.51
CA ASN A 109 6.86 5.26 4.37
C ASN A 109 6.32 5.80 5.68
N LYS A 110 6.61 5.14 6.80
CA LYS A 110 6.19 5.64 8.11
C LYS A 110 6.79 7.01 8.42
N ALA A 111 8.06 7.21 8.07
CA ALA A 111 8.72 8.50 8.24
C ALA A 111 8.08 9.59 7.37
N LEU A 112 7.84 9.28 6.09
CA LEU A 112 7.18 10.20 5.17
C LEU A 112 5.77 10.55 5.62
N PHE A 113 5.03 9.56 6.08
CA PHE A 113 3.67 9.75 6.56
C PHE A 113 3.64 10.65 7.81
N SER A 114 4.57 10.45 8.73
CA SER A 114 4.70 11.30 9.93
C SER A 114 5.01 12.75 9.56
N GLU A 115 5.93 12.97 8.61
CA GLU A 115 6.24 14.31 8.13
C GLU A 115 5.02 14.99 7.51
N MET A 116 4.27 14.24 6.71
CA MET A 116 3.11 14.78 6.00
C MET A 116 1.95 15.09 6.93
N THR A 117 1.70 14.23 7.91
CA THR A 117 0.48 14.29 8.73
C THR A 117 0.72 14.74 10.16
N GLY A 118 1.95 14.63 10.65
CA GLY A 118 2.26 14.83 12.06
C GLY A 118 1.82 13.70 12.96
N LEU A 119 1.43 12.55 12.41
CA LEU A 119 1.00 11.38 13.18
C LEU A 119 2.17 10.39 13.34
N TYR A 120 2.25 9.79 14.51
CA TYR A 120 3.36 8.87 14.84
C TYR A 120 2.90 7.48 15.21
#